data_42755caa20c3ec6c70d554f85af70a57
#
_entry.id   42755caa20c3ec6c70d554f85af70a57
#
_cell.length_a   1.000
_cell.length_b   1.000
_cell.length_c   1.000
_cell.angle_alpha   90.00
_cell.angle_beta   90.00
_cell.angle_gamma   90.00
#
_symmetry.space_group_name_H-M   'P 1'
#
loop_
_entity.id
_entity.type
_entity.pdbx_description
1 polymer ?
#
loop_
_entity_poly.entity_id
_entity_poly.type
_entity_poly.pdbx_seq_one_letter_code
_entity_poly.pdbx_strand_id
1 'polypeptide(L)'
;LTGTAVALAVALTTVASVVLRALTSRPIQGDVEITQFGIALAISLMLPWCQLRSSNIIVDFFTQRLREQRLRVLDGIGCLLIALMYLLLAWRTGVGAQAVWAAGETSMIRSWPMWWVYASLAPGLALAALIALAQAAMHFSGRRLDNA
;
A
#
# COMPACT_ATOMS: atom_id res chain seq x y z
N LEU A 1 3.27 -6.19 11.44
CA LEU A 1 2.46 -7.23 12.11
C LEU A 1 0.96 -7.07 11.84
N THR A 2 0.38 -5.86 11.93
CA THR A 2 -1.07 -5.67 11.73
C THR A 2 -1.50 -5.93 10.29
N GLY A 3 -0.79 -5.42 9.31
CA GLY A 3 -1.10 -5.64 7.88
C GLY A 3 -0.97 -7.11 7.47
N THR A 4 0.03 -7.83 7.99
CA THR A 4 0.19 -9.27 7.74
C THR A 4 -0.93 -10.09 8.38
N ALA A 5 -1.39 -9.71 9.58
CA ALA A 5 -2.52 -10.36 10.23
C ALA A 5 -3.82 -10.20 9.41
N VAL A 6 -4.06 -9.00 8.88
CA VAL A 6 -5.21 -8.72 7.99
C VAL A 6 -5.10 -9.54 6.71
N ALA A 7 -3.92 -9.57 6.07
CA ALA A 7 -3.70 -10.37 4.87
C ALA A 7 -3.93 -11.88 5.12
N LEU A 8 -3.46 -12.39 6.25
CA LEU A 8 -3.67 -13.78 6.66
C LEU A 8 -5.15 -14.08 6.88
N ALA A 9 -5.88 -13.20 7.56
CA ALA A 9 -7.32 -13.35 7.79
C ALA A 9 -8.09 -13.40 6.47
N VAL A 10 -7.75 -12.52 5.52
CA VAL A 10 -8.35 -12.51 4.17
C VAL A 10 -8.06 -13.82 3.44
N ALA A 11 -6.81 -14.28 3.46
CA ALA A 11 -6.43 -15.55 2.83
C ALA A 11 -7.20 -16.73 3.42
N LEU A 12 -7.33 -16.80 4.74
CA LEU A 12 -8.10 -17.84 5.42
C LEU A 12 -9.59 -17.78 5.05
N THR A 13 -10.17 -16.58 4.95
CA THR A 13 -11.57 -16.40 4.54
C THR A 13 -11.78 -16.90 3.11
N THR A 14 -10.87 -16.60 2.19
CA THR A 14 -10.91 -17.06 0.81
C THR A 14 -10.80 -18.59 0.72
N VAL A 15 -9.85 -19.19 1.46
CA VAL A 15 -9.71 -20.65 1.51
C VAL A 15 -10.97 -21.29 2.07
N ALA A 16 -11.51 -20.76 3.16
CA ALA A 16 -12.75 -21.27 3.76
C ALA A 16 -13.94 -21.19 2.78
N SER A 17 -14.06 -20.10 2.01
CA SER A 17 -15.08 -19.93 0.98
C SER A 17 -14.96 -20.98 -0.13
N VAL A 18 -13.72 -21.23 -0.60
CA VAL A 18 -13.46 -22.25 -1.64
C VAL A 18 -13.81 -23.66 -1.14
N VAL A 19 -13.39 -24.00 0.08
CA VAL A 19 -13.68 -25.31 0.69
C VAL A 19 -15.19 -25.49 0.90
N LEU A 20 -15.85 -24.47 1.42
CA LEU A 20 -17.31 -24.50 1.63
C LEU A 20 -18.05 -24.67 0.31
N ARG A 21 -17.60 -23.98 -0.75
CA ARG A 21 -18.15 -24.13 -2.10
C ARG A 21 -17.96 -25.56 -2.64
N ALA A 22 -16.82 -26.16 -2.39
CA ALA A 22 -16.53 -27.54 -2.84
C ALA A 22 -17.39 -28.58 -2.12
N LEU A 23 -17.67 -28.36 -0.82
CA LEU A 23 -18.40 -29.32 0.01
C LEU A 23 -19.94 -29.16 -0.09
N THR A 24 -20.42 -27.93 -0.19
CA THR A 24 -21.87 -27.61 -0.08
C THR A 24 -22.47 -27.02 -1.34
N SER A 25 -21.66 -26.79 -2.40
CA SER A 25 -22.04 -26.07 -3.62
C SER A 25 -22.59 -24.66 -3.36
N ARG A 26 -22.41 -24.11 -2.16
CA ARG A 26 -22.85 -22.77 -1.75
C ARG A 26 -21.63 -21.95 -1.33
N PRO A 27 -21.15 -21.03 -2.18
CA PRO A 27 -20.08 -20.12 -1.79
C PRO A 27 -20.58 -19.10 -0.77
N ILE A 28 -19.66 -18.54 0.00
CA ILE A 28 -19.95 -17.38 0.85
C ILE A 28 -20.30 -16.21 -0.08
N GLN A 29 -21.52 -15.69 0.03
CA GLN A 29 -21.93 -14.55 -0.80
C GLN A 29 -21.12 -13.31 -0.44
N GLY A 30 -20.51 -12.68 -1.45
CA GLY A 30 -19.70 -11.48 -1.26
C GLY A 30 -18.27 -11.75 -0.78
N ASP A 31 -17.75 -12.98 -0.91
CA ASP A 31 -16.35 -13.30 -0.56
C ASP A 31 -15.34 -12.47 -1.38
N VAL A 32 -15.64 -12.22 -2.65
CA VAL A 32 -14.83 -11.36 -3.52
C VAL A 32 -14.76 -9.92 -2.97
N GLU A 33 -15.88 -9.38 -2.51
CA GLU A 33 -15.98 -8.05 -1.93
C GLU A 33 -15.17 -7.97 -0.63
N ILE A 34 -15.34 -8.95 0.27
CA ILE A 34 -14.57 -9.04 1.52
C ILE A 34 -13.08 -9.11 1.23
N THR A 35 -12.69 -9.89 0.22
CA THR A 35 -11.29 -10.03 -0.20
C THR A 35 -10.74 -8.70 -0.74
N GLN A 36 -11.49 -7.98 -1.58
CA GLN A 36 -11.08 -6.67 -2.10
C GLN A 36 -10.86 -5.64 -0.98
N PHE A 37 -11.83 -5.53 -0.05
CA PHE A 37 -11.70 -4.62 1.10
C PHE A 37 -10.52 -5.00 1.99
N GLY A 38 -10.38 -6.28 2.29
CA GLY A 38 -9.31 -6.78 3.15
C GLY A 38 -7.93 -6.59 2.54
N ILE A 39 -7.76 -6.83 1.23
CA ILE A 39 -6.49 -6.59 0.52
C ILE A 39 -6.16 -5.09 0.50
N ALA A 40 -7.13 -4.22 0.21
CA ALA A 40 -6.92 -2.77 0.22
C ALA A 40 -6.43 -2.29 1.60
N LEU A 41 -7.07 -2.77 2.67
CA LEU A 41 -6.69 -2.46 4.04
C LEU A 41 -5.28 -3.00 4.37
N ALA A 42 -4.98 -4.24 4.00
CA ALA A 42 -3.68 -4.86 4.23
C ALA A 42 -2.57 -4.07 3.53
N ILE A 43 -2.76 -3.72 2.26
CA ILE A 43 -1.81 -2.90 1.49
C ILE A 43 -1.60 -1.54 2.15
N SER A 44 -2.69 -0.86 2.54
CA SER A 44 -2.64 0.44 3.21
C SER A 44 -1.79 0.42 4.48
N LEU A 45 -1.87 -0.66 5.26
CA LEU A 45 -1.10 -0.82 6.49
C LEU A 45 0.35 -1.25 6.25
N MET A 46 0.62 -2.00 5.16
CA MET A 46 1.94 -2.54 4.87
C MET A 46 2.84 -1.54 4.12
N LEU A 47 2.28 -0.71 3.24
CA LEU A 47 3.04 0.23 2.41
C LEU A 47 3.93 1.18 3.23
N PRO A 48 3.44 1.87 4.27
CA PRO A 48 4.27 2.76 5.08
C PRO A 48 5.41 2.02 5.77
N TRP A 49 5.16 0.80 6.23
CA TRP A 49 6.18 -0.03 6.87
C TRP A 49 7.27 -0.49 5.89
N CYS A 50 6.87 -0.93 4.68
CA CYS A 50 7.82 -1.28 3.63
C CYS A 50 8.69 -0.08 3.25
N GLN A 51 8.10 1.11 3.14
CA GLN A 51 8.83 2.33 2.84
C GLN A 51 9.80 2.70 3.95
N LEU A 52 9.38 2.57 5.22
CA LEU A 52 10.24 2.86 6.37
C LEU A 52 11.49 1.98 6.39
N ARG A 53 11.36 0.71 6.03
CA ARG A 53 12.46 -0.27 5.97
C ARG A 53 13.37 -0.10 4.77
N SER A 54 13.13 0.88 3.90
CA SER A 54 13.94 1.17 2.70
C SER A 54 14.22 -0.09 1.88
N SER A 55 13.23 -0.97 1.73
CA SER A 55 13.34 -2.25 1.00
C SER A 55 13.56 -2.07 -0.52
N ASN A 56 14.09 -0.93 -0.95
CA ASN A 56 14.42 -0.63 -2.34
C ASN A 56 15.79 -1.26 -2.73
N ILE A 57 15.86 -2.59 -2.61
CA ILE A 57 17.05 -3.42 -2.90
C ILE A 57 17.58 -3.26 -4.33
N ILE A 58 16.76 -2.74 -5.25
CA ILE A 58 17.10 -2.63 -6.67
C ILE A 58 18.21 -1.60 -6.92
N VAL A 59 18.29 -0.56 -6.10
CA VAL A 59 19.30 0.51 -6.29
C VAL A 59 20.68 0.04 -5.83
N ASP A 60 20.78 -0.76 -4.78
CA ASP A 60 22.05 -1.23 -4.22
C ASP A 60 22.87 -2.08 -5.19
N PHE A 61 22.22 -2.89 -6.02
CA PHE A 61 22.93 -3.79 -6.93
C PHE A 61 23.64 -3.05 -8.08
N PHE A 62 23.08 -1.96 -8.58
CA PHE A 62 23.66 -1.16 -9.67
C PHE A 62 24.67 -0.13 -9.18
N THR A 63 24.60 0.25 -7.91
CA THR A 63 25.35 1.40 -7.37
C THR A 63 26.56 1.04 -6.51
N GLN A 64 26.82 -0.25 -6.25
CA GLN A 64 27.97 -0.73 -5.44
C GLN A 64 29.36 -0.24 -5.91
N ARG A 65 29.48 0.25 -7.15
CA ARG A 65 30.73 0.80 -7.72
C ARG A 65 30.85 2.33 -7.69
N LEU A 66 29.85 3.04 -7.16
CA LEU A 66 29.84 4.51 -7.16
C LEU A 66 30.37 5.07 -5.84
N ARG A 67 30.99 6.25 -5.92
CA ARG A 67 31.51 7.00 -4.77
C ARG A 67 30.34 7.37 -3.84
N GLU A 68 30.49 7.22 -2.53
CA GLU A 68 29.44 7.43 -1.50
C GLU A 68 28.61 8.71 -1.68
N GLN A 69 29.23 9.81 -2.11
CA GLN A 69 28.50 11.07 -2.33
C GLN A 69 27.52 11.00 -3.50
N ARG A 70 27.86 10.30 -4.59
CA ARG A 70 26.97 10.11 -5.74
C ARG A 70 25.85 9.13 -5.41
N LEU A 71 26.14 8.13 -4.58
CA LEU A 71 25.17 7.17 -4.09
C LEU A 71 24.05 7.88 -3.32
N ARG A 72 24.39 8.75 -2.36
CA ARG A 72 23.42 9.51 -1.56
C ARG A 72 22.51 10.40 -2.40
N VAL A 73 23.06 11.06 -3.41
CA VAL A 73 22.26 11.89 -4.32
C VAL A 73 21.29 11.03 -5.13
N LEU A 74 21.75 9.88 -5.61
CA LEU A 74 20.93 8.95 -6.39
C LEU A 74 19.80 8.36 -5.54
N ASP A 75 20.10 7.95 -4.31
CA ASP A 75 19.12 7.44 -3.34
C ASP A 75 18.11 8.53 -2.97
N GLY A 76 18.57 9.76 -2.76
CA GLY A 76 17.71 10.92 -2.51
C GLY A 76 16.75 11.19 -3.67
N ILE A 77 17.23 11.12 -4.92
CA ILE A 77 16.39 11.27 -6.11
C ILE A 77 15.41 10.11 -6.21
N GLY A 78 15.85 8.87 -5.97
CA GLY A 78 14.98 7.69 -5.96
C GLY A 78 13.85 7.82 -4.94
N CYS A 79 14.17 8.20 -3.71
CA CYS A 79 13.18 8.45 -2.66
C CYS A 79 12.21 9.58 -3.03
N LEU A 80 12.69 10.63 -3.68
CA LEU A 80 11.85 11.74 -4.14
C LEU A 80 10.87 11.30 -5.23
N LEU A 81 11.33 10.51 -6.20
CA LEU A 81 10.48 9.97 -7.26
C LEU A 81 9.40 9.04 -6.68
N ILE A 82 9.77 8.17 -5.74
CA ILE A 82 8.83 7.28 -5.06
C ILE A 82 7.81 8.10 -4.25
N ALA A 83 8.26 9.15 -3.55
CA ALA A 83 7.38 10.05 -2.81
C ALA A 83 6.36 10.73 -3.72
N LEU A 84 6.81 11.21 -4.89
CA LEU A 84 5.95 11.84 -5.89
C LEU A 84 4.89 10.85 -6.42
N MET A 85 5.30 9.61 -6.69
CA MET A 85 4.39 8.55 -7.13
C MET A 85 3.34 8.23 -6.06
N TYR A 86 3.74 8.07 -4.79
CA TYR A 86 2.80 7.83 -3.71
C TYR A 86 1.84 9.01 -3.49
N LEU A 87 2.33 10.24 -3.60
CA LEU A 87 1.51 11.45 -3.48
C LEU A 87 0.47 11.51 -4.59
N LEU A 88 0.88 11.24 -5.82
CA LEU A 88 -0.01 11.21 -6.98
C LEU A 88 -1.07 10.11 -6.84
N LEU A 89 -0.67 8.92 -6.39
CA LEU A 89 -1.59 7.81 -6.14
C LEU A 89 -2.57 8.14 -5.00
N ALA A 90 -2.09 8.73 -3.90
CA ALA A 90 -2.94 9.15 -2.78
C ALA A 90 -3.99 10.19 -3.24
N TRP A 91 -3.55 11.17 -4.03
CA TRP A 91 -4.43 12.18 -4.62
C TRP A 91 -5.50 11.53 -5.52
N ARG A 92 -5.08 10.71 -6.48
CA ARG A 92 -6.00 10.02 -7.41
C ARG A 92 -6.98 9.10 -6.69
N THR A 93 -6.50 8.37 -5.67
CA THR A 93 -7.34 7.51 -4.86
C THR A 93 -8.36 8.33 -4.05
N GLY A 94 -7.96 9.47 -3.49
CA GLY A 94 -8.86 10.37 -2.80
C GLY A 94 -9.95 10.97 -3.71
N VAL A 95 -9.56 11.43 -4.91
CA VAL A 95 -10.51 11.92 -5.93
C VAL A 95 -11.43 10.77 -6.39
N GLY A 96 -10.89 9.56 -6.58
CA GLY A 96 -11.68 8.37 -6.90
C GLY A 96 -12.70 8.05 -5.81
N ALA A 97 -12.33 8.13 -4.55
CA ALA A 97 -13.25 7.94 -3.42
C ALA A 97 -14.43 8.93 -3.46
N GLN A 98 -14.15 10.21 -3.74
CA GLN A 98 -15.19 11.24 -3.85
C GLN A 98 -16.12 10.99 -5.06
N ALA A 99 -15.56 10.61 -6.21
CA ALA A 99 -16.34 10.32 -7.40
C ALA A 99 -17.29 9.13 -7.20
N VAL A 100 -16.78 8.04 -6.62
CA VAL A 100 -17.55 6.82 -6.32
C VAL A 100 -18.63 7.12 -5.26
N TRP A 101 -18.31 7.95 -4.26
CA TRP A 101 -19.28 8.39 -3.27
C TRP A 101 -20.39 9.25 -3.90
N ALA A 102 -20.04 10.19 -4.75
CA ALA A 102 -21.00 11.05 -5.45
C ALA A 102 -21.89 10.27 -6.43
N ALA A 103 -21.33 9.22 -7.07
CA ALA A 103 -22.08 8.32 -7.94
C ALA A 103 -22.99 7.33 -7.18
N GLY A 104 -22.84 7.23 -5.85
CA GLY A 104 -23.61 6.28 -5.03
C GLY A 104 -23.32 4.82 -5.36
N GLU A 105 -22.12 4.53 -5.89
CA GLU A 105 -21.74 3.19 -6.30
C GLU A 105 -21.66 2.25 -5.11
N THR A 106 -22.38 1.14 -5.23
CA THR A 106 -22.39 0.05 -4.25
C THR A 106 -21.91 -1.24 -4.88
N SER A 107 -21.40 -2.14 -4.05
CA SER A 107 -20.97 -3.45 -4.50
C SER A 107 -22.17 -4.29 -4.97
N MET A 108 -21.94 -5.20 -5.92
CA MET A 108 -23.01 -5.92 -6.63
C MET A 108 -23.75 -6.92 -5.76
N ILE A 109 -23.11 -7.50 -4.74
CA ILE A 109 -23.68 -8.61 -3.96
C ILE A 109 -24.22 -8.13 -2.61
N ARG A 110 -23.43 -7.32 -1.89
CA ARG A 110 -23.78 -6.84 -0.54
C ARG A 110 -24.24 -5.40 -0.48
N SER A 111 -24.24 -4.70 -1.61
CA SER A 111 -24.59 -3.27 -1.70
C SER A 111 -23.75 -2.39 -0.73
N TRP A 112 -22.51 -2.81 -0.45
CA TRP A 112 -21.61 -2.02 0.38
C TRP A 112 -21.10 -0.82 -0.40
N PRO A 113 -20.94 0.36 0.24
CA PRO A 113 -20.42 1.54 -0.43
C PRO A 113 -18.98 1.29 -0.91
N MET A 114 -18.75 1.36 -2.22
CA MET A 114 -17.43 1.08 -2.81
C MET A 114 -16.37 2.14 -2.44
N TRP A 115 -16.78 3.35 -2.06
CA TRP A 115 -15.85 4.41 -1.65
C TRP A 115 -15.02 4.05 -0.41
N TRP A 116 -15.47 3.10 0.43
CA TRP A 116 -14.71 2.63 1.59
C TRP A 116 -13.37 2.00 1.21
N VAL A 117 -13.32 1.27 0.07
CA VAL A 117 -12.07 0.67 -0.43
C VAL A 117 -11.04 1.76 -0.71
N TYR A 118 -11.47 2.80 -1.43
CA TYR A 118 -10.60 3.94 -1.76
C TYR A 118 -10.20 4.73 -0.51
N ALA A 119 -11.16 4.97 0.39
CA ALA A 119 -10.93 5.68 1.63
C ALA A 119 -9.96 4.95 2.57
N SER A 120 -9.95 3.61 2.56
CA SER A 120 -9.00 2.83 3.37
C SER A 120 -7.59 2.83 2.78
N LEU A 121 -7.45 2.96 1.45
CA LEU A 121 -6.16 2.92 0.76
C LEU A 121 -5.44 4.29 0.78
N ALA A 122 -6.18 5.38 0.66
CA ALA A 122 -5.63 6.73 0.58
C ALA A 122 -4.72 7.12 1.76
N PRO A 123 -5.07 6.89 3.05
CA PRO A 123 -4.22 7.26 4.17
C PRO A 123 -2.90 6.47 4.21
N GLY A 124 -2.91 5.20 3.81
CA GLY A 124 -1.68 4.40 3.73
C GLY A 124 -0.72 4.94 2.68
N LEU A 125 -1.22 5.31 1.51
CA LEU A 125 -0.43 5.94 0.46
C LEU A 125 0.10 7.32 0.90
N ALA A 126 -0.71 8.13 1.58
CA ALA A 126 -0.28 9.42 2.09
C ALA A 126 0.83 9.28 3.15
N LEU A 127 0.70 8.34 4.08
CA LEU A 127 1.74 8.05 5.07
C LEU A 127 3.03 7.54 4.41
N ALA A 128 2.92 6.65 3.41
CA ALA A 128 4.08 6.18 2.65
C ALA A 128 4.77 7.33 1.91
N ALA A 129 4.02 8.27 1.33
CA ALA A 129 4.56 9.47 0.70
C ALA A 129 5.32 10.35 1.70
N LEU A 130 4.77 10.59 2.89
CA LEU A 130 5.42 11.38 3.93
C LEU A 130 6.72 10.73 4.40
N ILE A 131 6.74 9.42 4.58
CA ILE A 131 7.95 8.67 4.96
C ILE A 131 9.00 8.79 3.85
N ALA A 132 8.63 8.61 2.58
CA ALA A 132 9.54 8.73 1.46
C ALA A 132 10.12 10.15 1.32
N LEU A 133 9.32 11.19 1.56
CA LEU A 133 9.79 12.59 1.60
C LEU A 133 10.78 12.81 2.75
N ALA A 134 10.50 12.28 3.94
CA ALA A 134 11.40 12.37 5.08
C ALA A 134 12.75 11.68 4.79
N GLN A 135 12.72 10.50 4.17
CA GLN A 135 13.92 9.79 3.75
C GLN A 135 14.71 10.57 2.70
N ALA A 136 14.05 11.13 1.68
CA ALA A 136 14.71 11.98 0.69
C ALA A 136 15.40 13.18 1.35
N ALA A 137 14.72 13.88 2.27
CA ALA A 137 15.30 15.01 3.00
C ALA A 137 16.52 14.60 3.84
N MET A 138 16.53 13.42 4.46
CA MET A 138 17.63 12.90 5.23
C MET A 138 18.84 12.54 4.33
N HIS A 139 18.61 11.94 3.15
CA HIS A 139 19.67 11.66 2.18
C HIS A 139 20.35 12.96 1.68
N PHE A 140 19.58 14.01 1.42
CA PHE A 140 20.12 15.32 1.04
C PHE A 140 20.82 16.06 2.20
N SER A 141 20.36 15.87 3.45
CA SER A 141 20.95 16.50 4.65
C SER A 141 22.19 15.78 5.16
N GLY A 142 22.60 14.66 4.57
CA GLY A 142 23.78 13.89 4.99
C GLY A 142 23.65 13.17 6.34
N ARG A 143 22.46 13.12 6.93
CA ARG A 143 22.17 12.35 8.16
C ARG A 143 21.99 10.88 7.83
N ARG A 144 22.78 10.01 8.48
CA ARG A 144 22.60 8.56 8.39
C ARG A 144 21.43 8.12 9.26
N LEU A 145 20.59 7.23 8.72
CA LEU A 145 19.54 6.51 9.47
C LEU A 145 20.14 5.30 10.24
N ASP A 146 21.31 5.45 10.83
CA ASP A 146 22.03 4.31 11.43
C ASP A 146 21.45 3.85 12.80
N ASN A 147 20.31 4.38 13.26
CA ASN A 147 19.71 3.96 14.54
C ASN A 147 18.17 3.94 14.52
N ALA A 148 17.56 2.99 13.80
CA ALA A 148 16.20 2.59 14.10
C ALA A 148 15.95 1.10 13.82
#